data_8a5d714d5f9e45e63423648dfbc26357
#
_entry.id   8a5d714d5f9e45e63423648dfbc26357
#
_cell.length_a   1.000
_cell.length_b   1.000
_cell.length_c   1.000
_cell.angle_alpha   90.00
_cell.angle_beta   90.00
_cell.angle_gamma   90.00
#
_symmetry.space_group_name_H-M   'P 1'
#
loop_
_entity.id
_entity.type
_entity.pdbx_description
1 polymer ?
#
loop_
_entity_poly.entity_id
_entity_poly.type
_entity_poly.pdbx_seq_one_letter_code
_entity_poly.pdbx_strand_id
1 'polypeptide(L)'
;YGVGLIPAFDGSAATPFVGVRGMFISAFSEKKVLAQSFILDFFATVDVQAAMYAEDPRLPATKSLFAIVETEDPIAAQFAASAANGIPMPNIPEMGSVWGPVGDALLIIRDQNYGTNEDTGVTVDSASDAMKLAAQQVRDAIAGG
;
A
#
# COMPACT_ATOMS: atom_id res chain seq x y z
N TYR A 1 11.66 -18.13 2.87
CA TYR A 1 10.32 -17.56 2.65
C TYR A 1 9.94 -17.76 1.19
N GLY A 2 8.65 -17.97 0.90
CA GLY A 2 8.10 -18.01 -0.45
C GLY A 2 7.10 -16.89 -0.63
N VAL A 3 7.04 -16.32 -1.82
CA VAL A 3 6.05 -15.30 -2.21
C VAL A 3 5.22 -15.91 -3.34
N GLY A 4 3.91 -15.81 -3.25
CA GLY A 4 2.98 -16.29 -4.27
C GLY A 4 2.03 -15.19 -4.70
N LEU A 5 1.31 -15.43 -5.79
CA LEU A 5 0.23 -14.54 -6.19
C LEU A 5 -0.86 -14.53 -5.12
N ILE A 6 -1.42 -13.37 -4.85
CA ILE A 6 -2.57 -13.24 -3.94
C ILE A 6 -3.76 -13.97 -4.59
N PRO A 7 -4.35 -14.99 -3.93
CA PRO A 7 -5.49 -15.70 -4.48
C PRO A 7 -6.76 -14.83 -4.45
N ALA A 8 -7.59 -14.93 -5.47
CA ALA A 8 -8.93 -14.37 -5.45
C ALA A 8 -9.98 -15.44 -5.07
N PHE A 9 -11.11 -15.01 -4.53
CA PHE A 9 -12.16 -15.91 -4.04
C PHE A 9 -12.92 -16.64 -5.16
N ASP A 10 -12.90 -16.10 -6.38
CA ASP A 10 -13.64 -16.61 -7.55
C ASP A 10 -12.73 -17.34 -8.56
N GLY A 11 -11.47 -17.57 -8.22
CA GLY A 11 -10.48 -18.18 -9.11
C GLY A 11 -9.88 -17.23 -10.15
N SER A 12 -10.25 -15.95 -10.15
CA SER A 12 -9.59 -14.91 -10.94
C SER A 12 -8.24 -14.50 -10.31
N ALA A 13 -7.49 -13.64 -11.00
CA ALA A 13 -6.32 -13.01 -10.37
C ALA A 13 -6.77 -11.88 -9.44
N ALA A 14 -6.24 -11.86 -8.21
CA ALA A 14 -6.47 -10.74 -7.31
C ALA A 14 -5.85 -9.46 -7.87
N THR A 15 -6.46 -8.32 -7.54
CA THR A 15 -5.99 -6.98 -7.91
C THR A 15 -5.55 -6.23 -6.64
N PRO A 16 -4.34 -6.51 -6.13
CA PRO A 16 -3.85 -5.86 -4.90
C PRO A 16 -3.65 -4.36 -5.13
N PHE A 17 -3.73 -3.58 -4.06
CA PHE A 17 -3.32 -2.19 -4.12
C PHE A 17 -1.80 -2.08 -4.31
N VAL A 18 -1.40 -1.24 -5.27
CA VAL A 18 -0.01 -0.87 -5.48
C VAL A 18 0.25 0.49 -4.84
N GLY A 19 1.13 0.51 -3.84
CA GLY A 19 1.62 1.74 -3.23
C GLY A 19 2.80 2.30 -4.03
N VAL A 20 2.84 3.61 -4.22
CA VAL A 20 3.93 4.33 -4.87
C VAL A 20 4.52 5.33 -3.88
N ARG A 21 5.84 5.33 -3.73
CA ARG A 21 6.57 6.39 -3.04
C ARG A 21 7.20 7.32 -4.07
N GLY A 22 6.98 8.60 -3.92
CA GLY A 22 7.47 9.60 -4.84
C GLY A 22 8.08 10.80 -4.12
N MET A 23 8.97 11.50 -4.82
CA MET A 23 9.47 12.80 -4.40
C MET A 23 8.69 13.90 -5.11
N PHE A 24 8.36 14.94 -4.37
CA PHE A 24 7.65 16.10 -4.87
C PHE A 24 8.43 17.36 -4.54
N ILE A 25 8.43 18.32 -5.48
CA ILE A 25 8.98 19.65 -5.24
C ILE A 25 7.85 20.56 -4.82
N SER A 26 7.95 21.15 -3.63
CA SER A 26 6.95 22.10 -3.14
C SER A 26 6.79 23.27 -4.11
N ALA A 27 5.53 23.64 -4.39
CA ALA A 27 5.21 24.82 -5.19
C ALA A 27 5.74 26.14 -4.56
N PHE A 28 5.94 26.14 -3.25
CA PHE A 28 6.44 27.27 -2.48
C PHE A 28 7.97 27.31 -2.34
N SER A 29 8.68 26.29 -2.84
CA SER A 29 10.15 26.27 -2.77
C SER A 29 10.76 27.36 -3.64
N GLU A 30 11.69 28.10 -3.08
CA GLU A 30 12.53 29.09 -3.81
C GLU A 30 13.68 28.42 -4.58
N LYS A 31 13.96 27.12 -4.31
CA LYS A 31 15.08 26.36 -4.87
C LYS A 31 14.62 25.23 -5.79
N LYS A 32 13.56 25.45 -6.58
CA LYS A 32 12.93 24.41 -7.41
C LYS A 32 13.92 23.77 -8.40
N VAL A 33 14.75 24.58 -9.05
CA VAL A 33 15.74 24.10 -10.04
C VAL A 33 16.77 23.18 -9.37
N LEU A 34 17.28 23.56 -8.20
CA LEU A 34 18.23 22.73 -7.45
C LEU A 34 17.60 21.44 -6.97
N ALA A 35 16.36 21.50 -6.49
CA ALA A 35 15.61 20.31 -6.07
C ALA A 35 15.33 19.37 -7.26
N GLN A 36 15.01 19.92 -8.43
CA GLN A 36 14.82 19.16 -9.65
C GLN A 36 16.12 18.47 -10.08
N SER A 37 17.23 19.19 -10.10
CA SER A 37 18.55 18.62 -10.42
C SER A 37 18.91 17.50 -9.42
N PHE A 38 18.71 17.71 -8.13
CA PHE A 38 18.93 16.66 -7.13
C PHE A 38 18.10 15.39 -7.42
N ILE A 39 16.82 15.53 -7.77
CA ILE A 39 15.97 14.38 -8.07
C ILE A 39 16.41 13.68 -9.35
N LEU A 40 16.65 14.44 -10.43
CA LEU A 40 16.89 13.86 -11.75
C LEU A 40 18.33 13.41 -11.96
N ASP A 41 19.29 14.23 -11.51
CA ASP A 41 20.71 14.02 -11.83
C ASP A 41 21.44 13.18 -10.76
N PHE A 42 20.85 13.05 -9.57
CA PHE A 42 21.41 12.27 -8.48
C PHE A 42 20.46 11.14 -8.06
N PHE A 43 19.30 11.46 -7.50
CA PHE A 43 18.43 10.46 -6.87
C PHE A 43 17.88 9.43 -7.85
N ALA A 44 17.53 9.83 -9.08
CA ALA A 44 16.99 8.95 -10.11
C ALA A 44 18.05 8.14 -10.86
N THR A 45 19.34 8.27 -10.51
CA THR A 45 20.40 7.47 -11.14
C THR A 45 20.30 6.00 -10.71
N VAL A 46 20.72 5.10 -11.61
CA VAL A 46 20.69 3.66 -11.35
C VAL A 46 21.53 3.29 -10.13
N ASP A 47 22.69 3.91 -9.98
CA ASP A 47 23.62 3.62 -8.88
C ASP A 47 23.04 3.96 -7.51
N VAL A 48 22.40 5.14 -7.38
CA VAL A 48 21.75 5.55 -6.13
C VAL A 48 20.53 4.68 -5.84
N GLN A 49 19.73 4.38 -6.86
CA GLN A 49 18.56 3.49 -6.70
C GLN A 49 18.99 2.06 -6.33
N ALA A 50 20.10 1.55 -6.88
CA ALA A 50 20.65 0.25 -6.52
C ALA A 50 21.16 0.22 -5.07
N ALA A 51 21.85 1.28 -4.63
CA ALA A 51 22.30 1.40 -3.24
C ALA A 51 21.11 1.45 -2.27
N MET A 52 20.03 2.14 -2.63
CA MET A 52 18.79 2.16 -1.83
C MET A 52 18.11 0.81 -1.80
N TYR A 53 18.06 0.09 -2.91
CA TYR A 53 17.52 -1.27 -2.99
C TYR A 53 18.27 -2.25 -2.08
N ALA A 54 19.58 -2.12 -2.00
CA ALA A 54 20.41 -2.98 -1.14
C ALA A 54 20.11 -2.80 0.37
N GLU A 55 19.69 -1.59 0.78
CA GLU A 55 19.38 -1.29 2.18
C GLU A 55 17.90 -1.55 2.53
N ASP A 56 16.97 -1.23 1.63
CA ASP A 56 15.52 -1.43 1.78
C ASP A 56 14.95 -1.98 0.46
N PRO A 57 14.91 -3.31 0.27
CA PRO A 57 14.53 -3.93 -0.99
C PRO A 57 13.05 -3.69 -1.31
N ARG A 58 12.80 -2.68 -2.14
CA ARG A 58 11.49 -2.35 -2.71
C ARG A 58 11.60 -2.32 -4.21
N LEU A 59 10.57 -2.81 -4.90
CA LEU A 59 10.57 -2.81 -6.37
C LEU A 59 10.92 -1.42 -6.92
N PRO A 60 12.02 -1.29 -7.67
CA PRO A 60 12.44 -0.01 -8.20
C PRO A 60 11.50 0.47 -9.31
N ALA A 61 11.25 1.79 -9.36
CA ALA A 61 10.48 2.40 -10.43
C ALA A 61 11.30 2.61 -11.71
N THR A 62 12.62 2.63 -11.62
CA THR A 62 13.54 2.78 -12.75
C THR A 62 13.58 1.47 -13.55
N LYS A 63 13.15 1.51 -14.80
CA LYS A 63 13.01 0.29 -15.66
C LYS A 63 14.33 -0.49 -15.81
N SER A 64 15.47 0.20 -15.92
CA SER A 64 16.77 -0.45 -16.05
C SER A 64 17.18 -1.21 -14.80
N LEU A 65 16.96 -0.64 -13.62
CA LEU A 65 17.24 -1.35 -12.36
C LEU A 65 16.22 -2.44 -12.12
N PHE A 66 14.95 -2.21 -12.44
CA PHE A 66 13.90 -3.22 -12.32
C PHE A 66 14.24 -4.49 -13.08
N ALA A 67 14.72 -4.38 -14.32
CA ALA A 67 15.12 -5.52 -15.15
C ALA A 67 16.29 -6.34 -14.54
N ILE A 68 17.21 -5.67 -13.84
CA ILE A 68 18.30 -6.34 -13.11
C ILE A 68 17.72 -7.06 -11.88
N VAL A 69 16.98 -6.35 -11.05
CA VAL A 69 16.39 -6.89 -9.82
C VAL A 69 15.47 -8.07 -10.09
N GLU A 70 14.63 -7.99 -11.13
CA GLU A 70 13.74 -9.08 -11.53
C GLU A 70 14.52 -10.37 -11.90
N THR A 71 15.73 -10.22 -12.42
CA THR A 71 16.57 -11.35 -12.81
C THR A 71 17.38 -11.92 -11.62
N GLU A 72 17.86 -11.04 -10.73
CA GLU A 72 18.81 -11.41 -9.68
C GLU A 72 18.12 -11.74 -8.35
N ASP A 73 16.91 -11.22 -8.11
CA ASP A 73 16.15 -11.45 -6.89
C ASP A 73 14.83 -12.18 -7.18
N PRO A 74 14.77 -13.51 -6.97
CA PRO A 74 13.55 -14.28 -7.20
C PRO A 74 12.35 -13.86 -6.35
N ILE A 75 12.58 -13.27 -5.16
CA ILE A 75 11.52 -12.77 -4.29
C ILE A 75 10.94 -11.49 -4.89
N ALA A 76 11.79 -10.57 -5.33
CA ALA A 76 11.38 -9.36 -6.02
C ALA A 76 10.61 -9.67 -7.32
N ALA A 77 11.05 -10.67 -8.09
CA ALA A 77 10.34 -11.12 -9.29
C ALA A 77 8.91 -11.61 -8.97
N GLN A 78 8.71 -12.32 -7.87
CA GLN A 78 7.40 -12.81 -7.44
C GLN A 78 6.50 -11.64 -6.96
N PHE A 79 7.05 -10.67 -6.24
CA PHE A 79 6.32 -9.44 -5.90
C PHE A 79 5.95 -8.64 -7.15
N ALA A 80 6.84 -8.52 -8.13
CA ALA A 80 6.57 -7.87 -9.41
C ALA A 80 5.43 -8.56 -10.16
N ALA A 81 5.43 -9.90 -10.22
CA ALA A 81 4.35 -10.67 -10.83
C ALA A 81 3.00 -10.44 -10.14
N SER A 82 2.98 -10.34 -8.81
CA SER A 82 1.77 -10.00 -8.05
C SER A 82 1.32 -8.57 -8.32
N ALA A 83 2.24 -7.62 -8.38
CA ALA A 83 1.95 -6.21 -8.64
C ALA A 83 1.49 -5.93 -10.07
N ALA A 84 1.81 -6.81 -11.04
CA ALA A 84 1.39 -6.64 -12.44
C ALA A 84 -0.14 -6.57 -12.63
N ASN A 85 -0.90 -7.22 -11.73
CA ASN A 85 -2.35 -7.16 -11.69
C ASN A 85 -2.87 -6.11 -10.69
N GLY A 86 -1.98 -5.34 -10.09
CA GLY A 86 -2.32 -4.37 -9.06
C GLY A 86 -2.99 -3.13 -9.62
N ILE A 87 -3.79 -2.49 -8.77
CA ILE A 87 -4.43 -1.21 -9.07
C ILE A 87 -3.85 -0.12 -8.16
N PRO A 88 -3.66 1.10 -8.65
CA PRO A 88 -3.28 2.21 -7.79
C PRO A 88 -4.33 2.43 -6.70
N MET A 89 -3.86 2.68 -5.48
CA MET A 89 -4.75 3.12 -4.41
C MET A 89 -5.41 4.44 -4.82
N PRO A 90 -6.74 4.61 -4.58
CA PRO A 90 -7.42 5.87 -4.86
C PRO A 90 -6.71 7.04 -4.19
N ASN A 91 -6.37 8.08 -4.96
CA ASN A 91 -5.74 9.29 -4.44
C ASN A 91 -6.82 10.37 -4.17
N ILE A 92 -7.67 10.07 -3.21
CA ILE A 92 -8.76 10.95 -2.74
C ILE A 92 -8.65 11.11 -1.21
N PRO A 93 -9.05 12.27 -0.65
CA PRO A 93 -8.95 12.53 0.79
C PRO A 93 -9.66 11.47 1.64
N GLU A 94 -10.80 10.98 1.17
CA GLU A 94 -11.65 9.99 1.84
C GLU A 94 -10.92 8.67 2.09
N MET A 95 -9.89 8.35 1.31
CA MET A 95 -9.09 7.14 1.52
C MET A 95 -8.37 7.13 2.87
N GLY A 96 -8.08 8.31 3.44
CA GLY A 96 -7.54 8.44 4.79
C GLY A 96 -8.46 7.85 5.86
N SER A 97 -9.78 7.94 5.68
CA SER A 97 -10.79 7.43 6.61
C SER A 97 -10.99 5.91 6.55
N VAL A 98 -10.41 5.24 5.56
CA VAL A 98 -10.59 3.78 5.35
C VAL A 98 -9.65 2.96 6.23
N TRP A 99 -8.41 3.41 6.42
CA TRP A 99 -7.34 2.59 6.98
C TRP A 99 -7.57 2.18 8.43
N GLY A 100 -8.00 3.10 9.29
CA GLY A 100 -8.30 2.81 10.69
C GLY A 100 -9.39 1.75 10.83
N PRO A 101 -10.63 2.03 10.42
CA PRO A 101 -11.74 1.10 10.59
C PRO A 101 -11.51 -0.28 9.96
N VAL A 102 -10.91 -0.33 8.75
CA VAL A 102 -10.62 -1.61 8.10
C VAL A 102 -9.49 -2.36 8.83
N GLY A 103 -8.45 -1.64 9.28
CA GLY A 103 -7.38 -2.22 10.08
C GLY A 103 -7.91 -2.85 11.37
N ASP A 104 -8.76 -2.15 12.11
CA ASP A 104 -9.37 -2.62 13.35
C ASP A 104 -10.24 -3.85 13.10
N ALA A 105 -11.06 -3.86 12.05
CA ALA A 105 -11.85 -5.01 11.68
C ALA A 105 -10.99 -6.24 11.35
N LEU A 106 -9.88 -6.06 10.63
CA LEU A 106 -8.94 -7.14 10.33
C LEU A 106 -8.25 -7.69 11.59
N LEU A 107 -7.96 -6.83 12.58
CA LEU A 107 -7.42 -7.27 13.87
C LEU A 107 -8.46 -8.11 14.64
N ILE A 108 -9.72 -7.67 14.70
CA ILE A 108 -10.82 -8.42 15.32
C ILE A 108 -10.95 -9.81 14.67
N ILE A 109 -10.92 -9.86 13.34
CA ILE A 109 -11.04 -11.12 12.59
C ILE A 109 -9.85 -12.04 12.84
N ARG A 110 -8.63 -11.50 12.78
CA ARG A 110 -7.39 -12.25 13.01
C ARG A 110 -7.35 -12.88 14.39
N ASP A 111 -7.69 -12.10 15.39
CA ASP A 111 -7.60 -12.49 16.80
C ASP A 111 -8.86 -13.21 17.29
N GLN A 112 -9.88 -13.34 16.43
CA GLN A 112 -11.21 -13.90 16.75
C GLN A 112 -11.85 -13.23 17.97
N ASN A 113 -11.57 -11.94 18.16
CA ASN A 113 -12.04 -11.16 19.29
C ASN A 113 -13.46 -10.64 19.03
N TYR A 114 -14.40 -11.58 18.92
CA TYR A 114 -15.83 -11.29 18.75
C TYR A 114 -16.49 -11.05 20.10
N GLY A 115 -17.51 -10.23 20.11
CA GLY A 115 -18.28 -9.90 21.30
C GLY A 115 -18.78 -8.46 21.31
N THR A 116 -19.27 -8.03 22.46
CA THR A 116 -19.73 -6.66 22.66
C THR A 116 -18.60 -5.80 23.23
N ASN A 117 -18.29 -4.70 22.55
CA ASN A 117 -17.37 -3.70 23.06
C ASN A 117 -18.09 -2.93 24.20
N GLU A 118 -17.54 -2.98 25.42
CA GLU A 118 -18.18 -2.40 26.63
C GLU A 118 -18.27 -0.88 26.57
N ASP A 119 -17.33 -0.22 25.89
CA ASP A 119 -17.28 1.25 25.81
C ASP A 119 -18.28 1.81 24.80
N THR A 120 -18.53 1.09 23.70
CA THR A 120 -19.38 1.55 22.60
C THR A 120 -20.74 0.86 22.56
N GLY A 121 -20.88 -0.29 23.24
CA GLY A 121 -22.07 -1.14 23.18
C GLY A 121 -22.27 -1.86 21.82
N VAL A 122 -21.29 -1.75 20.93
CA VAL A 122 -21.36 -2.38 19.59
C VAL A 122 -20.98 -3.85 19.70
N THR A 123 -21.82 -4.73 19.16
CA THR A 123 -21.58 -6.17 19.11
C THR A 123 -21.08 -6.58 17.72
N VAL A 124 -20.04 -7.41 17.72
CA VAL A 124 -19.44 -8.01 16.52
C VAL A 124 -19.40 -9.52 16.74
N ASP A 125 -20.23 -10.26 16.06
CA ASP A 125 -20.36 -11.72 16.25
C ASP A 125 -19.67 -12.54 15.16
N SER A 126 -19.24 -11.89 14.09
CA SER A 126 -18.60 -12.56 12.95
C SER A 126 -17.66 -11.64 12.18
N ALA A 127 -16.81 -12.24 11.32
CA ALA A 127 -15.99 -11.49 10.37
C ALA A 127 -16.83 -10.57 9.47
N SER A 128 -18.02 -11.02 9.08
CA SER A 128 -18.96 -10.20 8.28
C SER A 128 -19.41 -8.97 9.06
N ASP A 129 -19.69 -9.09 10.35
CA ASP A 129 -20.15 -7.98 11.16
C ASP A 129 -18.99 -6.99 11.45
N ALA A 130 -17.76 -7.48 11.66
CA ALA A 130 -16.59 -6.65 11.76
C ALA A 130 -16.41 -5.76 10.50
N MET A 131 -16.53 -6.36 9.32
CA MET A 131 -16.40 -5.62 8.07
C MET A 131 -17.56 -4.66 7.78
N LYS A 132 -18.80 -5.01 8.21
CA LYS A 132 -19.95 -4.10 8.11
C LYS A 132 -19.78 -2.88 9.02
N LEU A 133 -19.31 -3.12 10.25
CA LEU A 133 -19.00 -2.05 11.20
C LEU A 133 -17.94 -1.10 10.64
N ALA A 134 -16.84 -1.65 10.11
CA ALA A 134 -15.80 -0.85 9.47
C ALA A 134 -16.36 -0.02 8.31
N ALA A 135 -17.15 -0.62 7.44
CA ALA A 135 -17.78 0.08 6.33
C ALA A 135 -18.74 1.19 6.79
N GLN A 136 -19.42 1.00 7.93
CA GLN A 136 -20.27 2.04 8.50
C GLN A 136 -19.42 3.20 9.06
N GLN A 137 -18.37 2.90 9.83
CA GLN A 137 -17.46 3.89 10.38
C GLN A 137 -16.78 4.74 9.29
N VAL A 138 -16.39 4.11 8.17
CA VAL A 138 -15.85 4.83 7.00
C VAL A 138 -16.89 5.80 6.43
N ARG A 139 -18.13 5.35 6.22
CA ARG A 139 -19.21 6.23 5.71
C ARG A 139 -19.49 7.39 6.64
N ASP A 140 -19.53 7.15 7.94
CA ASP A 140 -19.79 8.18 8.94
C ASP A 140 -18.64 9.20 9.00
N ALA A 141 -17.40 8.75 8.91
CA ALA A 141 -16.24 9.63 8.87
C ALA A 141 -16.22 10.52 7.62
N ILE A 142 -16.61 9.98 6.47
CA ILE A 142 -16.71 10.74 5.21
C ILE A 142 -17.88 11.73 5.26
N ALA A 143 -18.99 11.35 5.86
CA ALA A 143 -20.18 12.24 5.95
C ALA A 143 -20.02 13.35 6.99
N GLY A 144 -19.16 13.16 7.99
CA GLY A 144 -18.91 14.14 9.07
C GLY A 144 -17.75 15.11 8.82
N GLY A 145 -16.98 14.92 7.75
CA GLY A 145 -15.86 15.80 7.34
C GLY A 145 -16.29 16.76 6.26
#